data_b210efe85ffa8e45f7c7ba519e5f3e12
#
_entry.id   b210efe85ffa8e45f7c7ba519e5f3e12
#
_cell.length_a   1.000
_cell.length_b   1.000
_cell.length_c   1.000
_cell.angle_alpha   90.00
_cell.angle_beta   90.00
_cell.angle_gamma   90.00
#
_symmetry.space_group_name_H-M   'P 1'
#
loop_
_entity.id
_entity.type
_entity.pdbx_description
1 polymer ?
#
loop_
_entity_poly.entity_id
_entity_poly.type
_entity_poly.pdbx_seq_one_letter_code
_entity_poly.pdbx_strand_id
1 'polypeptide(L)'
;MNNIFYAIMELAPGAEFSMTDDDYDTMIWHTPEIAKPTIEEVNAKLAELTNAEPMRRLRRERDRLLVQSDWSQGDYVPVGIRSSYVTYRQQLRDLPSVSTPVLGGTDRTGITSVTWPTKP
;
A
#
# COMPACT_ATOMS: atom_id res chain seq x y z
N MET A 1 -8.67 3.22 0.96
CA MET A 1 -8.90 4.64 1.30
C MET A 1 -8.71 4.83 2.80
N ASN A 2 -7.93 5.84 3.18
CA ASN A 2 -7.61 6.07 4.59
C ASN A 2 -8.57 7.11 5.17
N ASN A 3 -9.54 6.66 5.95
CA ASN A 3 -10.50 7.51 6.65
C ASN A 3 -10.70 7.01 8.08
N ILE A 4 -11.48 7.74 8.86
CA ILE A 4 -11.73 7.40 10.26
C ILE A 4 -12.37 6.02 10.40
N PHE A 5 -13.32 5.68 9.54
CA PHE A 5 -13.97 4.37 9.54
C PHE A 5 -12.94 3.26 9.40
N TYR A 6 -12.05 3.38 8.43
CA TYR A 6 -11.00 2.38 8.19
C TYR A 6 -10.03 2.28 9.37
N ALA A 7 -9.64 3.42 9.95
CA ALA A 7 -8.76 3.44 11.12
C ALA A 7 -9.39 2.70 12.31
N ILE A 8 -10.69 2.88 12.53
CA ILE A 8 -11.42 2.19 13.59
C ILE A 8 -11.44 0.68 13.34
N MET A 9 -11.67 0.25 12.11
CA MET A 9 -11.66 -1.16 11.76
C MET A 9 -10.29 -1.81 12.01
N GLU A 10 -9.21 -1.09 11.76
CA GLU A 10 -7.86 -1.56 12.03
C GLU A 10 -7.56 -1.66 13.53
N LEU A 11 -8.07 -0.71 14.33
CA LEU A 11 -7.87 -0.68 15.78
C LEU A 11 -8.72 -1.72 16.53
N ALA A 12 -9.90 -2.02 16.01
CA ALA A 12 -10.86 -2.91 16.66
C ALA A 12 -11.39 -3.94 15.67
N PRO A 13 -10.56 -4.93 15.26
CA PRO A 13 -10.98 -5.95 14.30
C PRO A 13 -12.19 -6.72 14.79
N GLY A 14 -13.18 -6.90 13.91
CA GLY A 14 -14.39 -7.63 14.23
C GLY A 14 -15.47 -6.83 14.97
N ALA A 15 -15.21 -5.58 15.33
CA ALA A 15 -16.19 -4.72 15.96
C ALA A 15 -17.29 -4.29 14.99
N GLU A 16 -18.49 -4.13 15.50
CA GLU A 16 -19.63 -3.61 14.76
C GLU A 16 -19.97 -2.21 15.29
N PHE A 17 -20.08 -1.26 14.38
CA PHE A 17 -20.40 0.13 14.70
C PHE A 17 -21.00 0.82 13.50
N SER A 18 -21.70 1.91 13.75
CA SER A 18 -22.23 2.79 12.68
C SER A 18 -21.81 4.24 12.92
N MET A 19 -21.64 4.97 11.83
CA MET A 19 -21.16 6.34 11.88
C MET A 19 -21.68 7.09 10.66
N THR A 20 -21.93 8.38 10.82
CA THR A 20 -22.46 9.24 9.74
C THR A 20 -21.36 10.18 9.25
N ASP A 21 -21.15 10.20 7.92
CA ASP A 21 -20.23 11.14 7.25
C ASP A 21 -18.82 11.17 7.83
N ASP A 22 -18.29 10.00 8.24
CA ASP A 22 -16.94 9.89 8.78
C ASP A 22 -16.72 10.77 10.03
N ASP A 23 -17.78 11.00 10.80
CA ASP A 23 -17.76 11.83 12.01
C ASP A 23 -17.77 10.95 13.26
N TYR A 24 -16.65 10.95 13.99
CA TYR A 24 -16.48 10.14 15.20
C TYR A 24 -17.58 10.40 16.24
N ASP A 25 -18.05 11.65 16.37
CA ASP A 25 -19.06 12.03 17.37
C ASP A 25 -20.44 11.42 17.07
N THR A 26 -20.67 10.98 15.83
CA THR A 26 -21.94 10.31 15.46
C THR A 26 -21.87 8.80 15.64
N MET A 27 -20.74 8.25 16.09
CA MET A 27 -20.54 6.80 16.17
C MET A 27 -21.42 6.15 17.22
N ILE A 28 -22.08 5.05 16.81
CA ILE A 28 -22.81 4.15 17.70
C ILE A 28 -22.02 2.83 17.75
N TRP A 29 -21.53 2.50 18.93
CA TRP A 29 -20.74 1.29 19.15
C TRP A 29 -21.68 0.14 19.52
N HIS A 30 -21.66 -0.94 18.69
CA HIS A 30 -22.57 -2.06 18.84
C HIS A 30 -21.91 -3.31 19.46
N THR A 31 -20.63 -3.27 19.74
CA THR A 31 -19.84 -4.42 20.21
C THR A 31 -19.23 -4.13 21.58
N PRO A 32 -20.03 -4.20 22.67
CA PRO A 32 -19.54 -3.80 24.01
C PRO A 32 -18.38 -4.65 24.54
N GLU A 33 -18.20 -5.87 24.04
CA GLU A 33 -17.10 -6.75 24.43
C GLU A 33 -15.74 -6.34 23.85
N ILE A 34 -15.73 -5.44 22.86
CA ILE A 34 -14.52 -4.89 22.28
C ILE A 34 -14.44 -3.42 22.68
N ALA A 35 -13.30 -2.99 23.22
CA ALA A 35 -13.12 -1.61 23.64
C ALA A 35 -13.23 -0.63 22.46
N LYS A 36 -14.07 0.40 22.61
CA LYS A 36 -14.20 1.46 21.61
C LYS A 36 -12.92 2.30 21.59
N PRO A 37 -12.27 2.46 20.41
CA PRO A 37 -11.09 3.32 20.31
C PRO A 37 -11.42 4.77 20.65
N THR A 38 -10.49 5.46 21.31
CA THR A 38 -10.64 6.91 21.57
C THR A 38 -10.37 7.68 20.27
N ILE A 39 -10.83 8.96 20.25
CA ILE A 39 -10.56 9.82 19.10
C ILE A 39 -9.06 10.04 18.89
N GLU A 40 -8.28 10.12 19.98
CA GLU A 40 -6.83 10.25 19.91
C GLU A 40 -6.18 9.02 19.25
N GLU A 41 -6.62 7.82 19.63
CA GLU A 41 -6.15 6.58 19.05
C GLU A 41 -6.52 6.50 17.56
N VAL A 42 -7.72 6.92 17.20
CA VAL A 42 -8.19 6.93 15.81
C VAL A 42 -7.36 7.90 14.97
N ASN A 43 -7.11 9.11 15.48
CA ASN A 43 -6.31 10.11 14.76
C ASN A 43 -4.86 9.66 14.58
N ALA A 44 -4.27 9.02 15.59
CA ALA A 44 -2.92 8.47 15.51
C ALA A 44 -2.84 7.36 14.46
N LYS A 45 -3.82 6.47 14.44
CA LYS A 45 -3.88 5.39 13.45
C LYS A 45 -4.07 5.92 12.03
N LEU A 46 -4.92 6.93 11.87
CA LEU A 46 -5.14 7.56 10.58
C LEU A 46 -3.86 8.20 10.04
N ALA A 47 -3.10 8.89 10.90
CA ALA A 47 -1.82 9.47 10.52
C ALA A 47 -0.82 8.38 10.11
N GLU A 48 -0.75 7.29 10.86
CA GLU A 48 0.11 6.14 10.55
C GLU A 48 -0.23 5.57 9.17
N LEU A 49 -1.51 5.32 8.90
CA LEU A 49 -1.97 4.77 7.62
C LEU A 49 -1.68 5.74 6.47
N THR A 50 -1.90 7.03 6.67
CA THR A 50 -1.64 8.05 5.66
C THR A 50 -0.15 8.13 5.33
N ASN A 51 0.72 8.07 6.34
CA ASN A 51 2.16 8.10 6.15
C ASN A 51 2.71 6.85 5.47
N ALA A 52 2.05 5.70 5.65
CA ALA A 52 2.43 4.43 5.03
C ALA A 52 1.92 4.29 3.59
N GLU A 53 0.96 5.10 3.16
CA GLU A 53 0.28 4.94 1.86
C GLU A 53 1.22 5.04 0.66
N PRO A 54 2.17 6.00 0.58
CA PRO A 54 3.05 6.08 -0.58
C PRO A 54 3.86 4.80 -0.80
N MET A 55 4.43 4.23 0.25
CA MET A 55 5.22 3.00 0.14
C MET A 55 4.33 1.80 -0.19
N ARG A 56 3.11 1.75 0.33
CA ARG A 56 2.15 0.71 -0.02
C ARG A 56 1.84 0.72 -1.52
N ARG A 57 1.66 1.90 -2.08
CA ARG A 57 1.40 2.06 -3.53
C ARG A 57 2.62 1.66 -4.37
N LEU A 58 3.83 2.02 -3.90
CA LEU A 58 5.05 1.62 -4.57
C LEU A 58 5.17 0.09 -4.63
N ARG A 59 4.97 -0.58 -3.50
CA ARG A 59 5.07 -2.03 -3.42
C ARG A 59 4.03 -2.72 -4.29
N ARG A 60 2.81 -2.21 -4.33
CA ARG A 60 1.75 -2.76 -5.17
C ARG A 60 2.11 -2.68 -6.65
N GLU A 61 2.63 -1.55 -7.11
CA GLU A 61 3.06 -1.38 -8.50
C GLU A 61 4.27 -2.25 -8.80
N ARG A 62 5.25 -2.30 -7.91
CA ARG A 62 6.40 -3.20 -8.04
C ARG A 62 5.97 -4.65 -8.19
N ASP A 63 5.05 -5.11 -7.36
CA ASP A 63 4.56 -6.49 -7.40
C ASP A 63 3.84 -6.78 -8.70
N ARG A 64 3.08 -5.82 -9.22
CA ARG A 64 2.44 -5.94 -10.53
C ARG A 64 3.46 -6.13 -11.63
N LEU A 65 4.55 -5.35 -11.60
CA LEU A 65 5.61 -5.44 -12.60
C LEU A 65 6.39 -6.76 -12.49
N LEU A 66 6.58 -7.26 -11.26
CA LEU A 66 7.19 -8.58 -11.07
C LEU A 66 6.32 -9.69 -11.66
N VAL A 67 5.02 -9.69 -11.39
CA VAL A 67 4.09 -10.66 -11.97
C VAL A 67 4.09 -10.55 -13.51
N GLN A 68 4.05 -9.35 -14.04
CA GLN A 68 4.06 -9.11 -15.48
C GLN A 68 5.30 -9.67 -16.17
N SER A 69 6.43 -9.73 -15.46
CA SER A 69 7.71 -10.21 -16.00
C SER A 69 8.07 -11.64 -15.59
N ASP A 70 7.19 -12.36 -14.89
CA ASP A 70 7.46 -13.74 -14.44
C ASP A 70 7.79 -14.68 -15.62
N TRP A 71 7.14 -14.50 -16.78
CA TRP A 71 7.38 -15.30 -17.98
C TRP A 71 8.86 -15.32 -18.39
N SER A 72 9.60 -14.25 -18.10
CA SER A 72 10.98 -14.07 -18.54
C SER A 72 11.95 -15.04 -17.87
N GLN A 73 11.54 -15.68 -16.79
CA GLN A 73 12.40 -16.56 -15.98
C GLN A 73 12.17 -18.05 -16.28
N GLY A 74 11.33 -18.37 -17.27
CA GLY A 74 11.08 -19.74 -17.67
C GLY A 74 12.25 -20.36 -18.43
N ASP A 75 12.39 -21.68 -18.37
CA ASP A 75 13.50 -22.41 -19.01
C ASP A 75 13.47 -22.29 -20.53
N TYR A 76 12.30 -22.03 -21.11
CA TYR A 76 12.13 -21.87 -22.55
C TYR A 76 12.56 -20.49 -23.07
N VAL A 77 12.88 -19.55 -22.18
CA VAL A 77 13.30 -18.20 -22.56
C VAL A 77 14.79 -18.20 -22.89
N PRO A 78 15.21 -17.57 -24.01
CA PRO A 78 16.64 -17.46 -24.33
C PRO A 78 17.44 -16.83 -23.21
N VAL A 79 18.66 -17.35 -22.98
CA VAL A 79 19.51 -16.96 -21.84
C VAL A 79 19.76 -15.44 -21.79
N GLY A 80 19.99 -14.81 -22.95
CA GLY A 80 20.24 -13.36 -23.01
C GLY A 80 19.05 -12.53 -22.54
N ILE A 81 17.85 -12.95 -22.92
CA ILE A 81 16.60 -12.28 -22.48
C ILE A 81 16.38 -12.53 -21.00
N ARG A 82 16.52 -13.77 -20.56
CA ARG A 82 16.37 -14.14 -19.15
C ARG A 82 17.31 -13.33 -18.25
N SER A 83 18.57 -13.19 -18.64
CA SER A 83 19.58 -12.44 -17.88
C SER A 83 19.24 -10.95 -17.78
N SER A 84 18.76 -10.34 -18.88
CA SER A 84 18.34 -8.93 -18.86
C SER A 84 17.21 -8.70 -17.85
N TYR A 85 16.25 -9.60 -17.81
CA TYR A 85 15.14 -9.51 -16.88
C TYR A 85 15.54 -9.82 -15.43
N VAL A 86 16.57 -10.65 -15.19
CA VAL A 86 17.08 -10.86 -13.82
C VAL A 86 17.51 -9.54 -13.22
N THR A 87 18.24 -8.72 -13.95
CA THR A 87 18.69 -7.40 -13.48
C THR A 87 17.50 -6.47 -13.22
N TYR A 88 16.58 -6.38 -14.17
CA TYR A 88 15.37 -5.56 -14.03
C TYR A 88 14.55 -5.98 -12.81
N ARG A 89 14.31 -7.27 -12.64
CA ARG A 89 13.52 -7.79 -11.52
C ARG A 89 14.20 -7.57 -10.18
N GLN A 90 15.54 -7.65 -10.13
CA GLN A 90 16.28 -7.33 -8.90
C GLN A 90 16.16 -5.86 -8.54
N GLN A 91 16.24 -4.98 -9.53
CA GLN A 91 16.02 -3.55 -9.32
C GLN A 91 14.61 -3.27 -8.77
N LEU A 92 13.60 -4.00 -9.24
CA LEU A 92 12.25 -3.89 -8.68
C LEU A 92 12.19 -4.32 -7.22
N ARG A 93 12.84 -5.43 -6.87
CA ARG A 93 12.88 -5.91 -5.48
C ARG A 93 13.56 -4.94 -4.55
N ASP A 94 14.61 -4.26 -5.02
CA ASP A 94 15.38 -3.31 -4.24
C ASP A 94 14.70 -1.95 -4.11
N LEU A 95 13.70 -1.66 -4.94
CA LEU A 95 13.10 -0.34 -5.08
C LEU A 95 12.60 0.26 -3.76
N PRO A 96 11.93 -0.50 -2.86
CA PRO A 96 11.50 0.05 -1.58
C PRO A 96 12.65 0.58 -0.71
N SER A 97 13.80 -0.06 -0.75
CA SER A 97 14.95 0.34 0.07
C SER A 97 15.70 1.56 -0.45
N VAL A 98 15.48 1.95 -1.72
CA VAL A 98 16.18 3.08 -2.35
C VAL A 98 15.24 4.21 -2.72
N SER A 99 13.96 4.13 -2.34
CA SER A 99 12.95 5.10 -2.73
C SER A 99 12.30 5.76 -1.53
N THR A 100 11.93 7.03 -1.71
CA THR A 100 11.11 7.77 -0.75
C THR A 100 9.91 8.34 -1.50
N PRO A 101 8.90 7.50 -1.77
CA PRO A 101 7.76 7.92 -2.59
C PRO A 101 6.90 8.96 -1.87
N VAL A 102 6.29 9.85 -2.66
CA VAL A 102 5.43 10.93 -2.19
C VAL A 102 4.11 10.85 -2.94
N LEU A 103 3.00 11.04 -2.25
CA LEU A 103 1.68 11.13 -2.91
C LEU A 103 1.62 12.36 -3.81
N GLY A 104 0.83 12.28 -4.88
CA GLY A 104 0.57 13.43 -5.75
C GLY A 104 0.97 13.22 -7.20
N GLY A 105 1.35 12.02 -7.61
CA GLY A 105 1.65 11.72 -9.00
C GLY A 105 0.41 11.75 -9.88
N THR A 106 0.61 11.99 -11.18
CA THR A 106 -0.46 12.03 -12.18
C THR A 106 -0.65 10.71 -12.91
N ASP A 107 0.25 9.75 -12.72
CA ASP A 107 0.10 8.42 -13.29
C ASP A 107 -0.86 7.56 -12.40
N ARG A 108 -1.10 6.32 -12.84
CA ARG A 108 -2.04 5.44 -12.11
C ARG A 108 -1.54 5.03 -10.72
N THR A 109 -0.26 5.20 -10.39
CA THR A 109 0.25 4.90 -9.05
C THR A 109 -0.10 5.99 -8.06
N GLY A 110 -0.26 7.23 -8.51
CA GLY A 110 -0.54 8.39 -7.66
C GLY A 110 0.63 8.78 -6.75
N ILE A 111 1.86 8.35 -7.09
CA ILE A 111 3.07 8.70 -6.33
C ILE A 111 4.14 9.29 -7.25
N THR A 112 5.05 10.06 -6.64
CA THR A 112 6.21 10.66 -7.30
C THR A 112 7.49 10.28 -6.56
N SER A 113 8.63 10.78 -7.05
CA SER A 113 9.95 10.59 -6.42
C SER A 113 10.41 9.12 -6.41
N VAL A 114 10.01 8.38 -7.44
CA VAL A 114 10.43 7.00 -7.64
C VAL A 114 11.09 6.89 -9.01
N THR A 115 12.30 6.33 -9.05
CA THR A 115 12.98 6.02 -10.30
C THR A 115 12.71 4.56 -10.66
N TRP A 116 11.71 4.35 -11.49
CA TRP A 116 11.33 3.00 -11.91
C TRP A 116 12.40 2.40 -12.84
N PRO A 117 12.78 1.13 -12.64
CA PRO A 117 13.73 0.47 -13.55
C PRO A 117 13.19 0.44 -14.97
N THR A 118 14.09 0.53 -15.93
CA THR A 118 13.74 0.44 -17.36
C THR A 118 13.57 -1.01 -17.75
N LYS A 119 12.40 -1.35 -18.27
CA LYS A 119 12.10 -2.68 -18.77
C LYS A 119 12.98 -3.00 -19.97
N PRO A 120 13.62 -4.18 -20.01
CA PRO A 120 14.46 -4.63 -21.14
C PRO A 120 13.73 -4.70 -22.47
#